data_f37d400fedcaca157c791551bc85bad2
#
_entry.id   f37d400fedcaca157c791551bc85bad2
#
_cell.length_a   1.000
_cell.length_b   1.000
_cell.length_c   1.000
_cell.angle_alpha   90.00
_cell.angle_beta   90.00
_cell.angle_gamma   90.00
#
_symmetry.space_group_name_H-M   'P 1'
#
loop_
_entity.id
_entity.type
_entity.pdbx_description
1 polymer ?
#
loop_
_entity_poly.entity_id
_entity_poly.type
_entity_poly.pdbx_seq_one_letter_code
_entity_poly.pdbx_strand_id
1 'polypeptide(L)'
;MYESGEMWGKRCIFDNEYRYAYKEVHMRFLGNIEAKIDAKGRVFLPATFRKVLQAAGEESLVLRKDVFQSCLTLYPESVWNAQLDTLRRRLSRWNAQEQLIFRQFVSDVELLSLDANGRLLIPKRYLKMANIEQAVKFIGMDDTIEMWCNDVTEEPFMQPEEFGKALQEIMSKGSEPTKETE
;
A
#
# COMPACT_ATOMS: atom_id res chain seq x y z
N MET A 1 14.06 -63.73 15.32
CA MET A 1 12.58 -63.60 15.19
C MET A 1 12.17 -62.40 16.02
N TYR A 2 11.81 -61.39 15.39
CA TYR A 2 10.97 -60.23 15.64
C TYR A 2 11.54 -58.94 15.07
N GLU A 3 10.82 -58.55 14.08
CA GLU A 3 10.85 -57.25 13.41
C GLU A 3 10.48 -56.16 14.39
N SER A 4 11.16 -55.03 14.28
CA SER A 4 10.63 -53.74 14.67
C SER A 4 11.11 -52.72 13.68
N GLY A 5 10.36 -52.64 12.58
CA GLY A 5 10.54 -51.63 11.57
C GLY A 5 9.94 -50.29 11.98
N GLU A 6 10.56 -49.29 11.46
CA GLU A 6 9.94 -48.10 10.92
C GLU A 6 8.93 -47.31 11.75
N MET A 7 9.41 -46.33 12.48
CA MET A 7 8.63 -45.12 12.77
C MET A 7 9.49 -43.88 13.06
N TRP A 8 10.42 -43.58 12.17
CA TRP A 8 11.19 -42.31 12.21
C TRP A 8 11.21 -41.68 10.81
N GLY A 9 10.11 -40.99 10.43
CA GLY A 9 10.08 -40.37 9.10
C GLY A 9 8.95 -39.40 8.80
N LYS A 10 8.22 -38.91 9.78
CA LYS A 10 7.07 -37.99 9.50
C LYS A 10 6.97 -36.77 10.40
N ARG A 11 8.06 -36.24 10.92
CA ARG A 11 8.00 -35.07 11.82
C ARG A 11 8.77 -33.83 11.34
N CYS A 12 9.24 -33.82 10.11
CA CYS A 12 10.05 -32.67 9.60
C CYS A 12 9.45 -31.91 8.43
N ILE A 13 8.23 -32.22 7.96
CA ILE A 13 7.65 -31.54 6.79
C ILE A 13 6.72 -30.40 7.19
N PHE A 14 6.13 -30.41 8.37
CA PHE A 14 5.18 -29.40 8.81
C PHE A 14 5.83 -28.14 9.43
N ASP A 15 7.09 -28.19 9.87
CA ASP A 15 7.74 -27.05 10.52
C ASP A 15 8.28 -25.99 9.54
N ASN A 16 8.42 -26.33 8.26
CA ASN A 16 9.02 -25.41 7.29
C ASN A 16 8.01 -24.50 6.61
N GLU A 17 6.75 -24.90 6.46
CA GLU A 17 5.68 -24.02 5.94
C GLU A 17 5.26 -22.94 6.95
N TYR A 18 5.24 -23.25 8.24
CA TYR A 18 4.94 -22.25 9.28
C TYR A 18 6.09 -21.26 9.50
N ARG A 19 7.32 -21.60 9.17
CA ARG A 19 8.48 -20.71 9.32
C ARG A 19 8.58 -19.66 8.22
N TYR A 20 8.04 -19.93 7.03
CA TYR A 20 7.93 -18.95 5.95
C TYR A 20 6.75 -17.98 6.10
N ALA A 21 5.71 -18.36 6.83
CA ALA A 21 4.55 -17.52 7.08
C ALA A 21 4.80 -16.36 8.08
N TYR A 22 5.87 -16.42 8.89
CA TYR A 22 6.16 -15.41 9.91
C TYR A 22 7.20 -14.36 9.49
N LYS A 23 7.56 -14.29 8.21
CA LYS A 23 8.50 -13.29 7.70
C LYS A 23 7.88 -12.35 6.65
N GLU A 24 6.57 -12.17 6.68
CA GLU A 24 5.98 -11.01 6.08
C GLU A 24 6.33 -9.81 6.98
N VAL A 25 7.35 -9.08 6.59
CA VAL A 25 7.59 -7.76 7.14
C VAL A 25 6.38 -6.93 6.72
N HIS A 26 5.38 -6.83 7.60
CA HIS A 26 4.23 -5.97 7.34
C HIS A 26 4.74 -4.52 7.29
N MET A 27 4.89 -4.00 6.09
CA MET A 27 5.14 -2.58 5.90
C MET A 27 3.95 -1.82 6.44
N ARG A 28 4.20 -0.90 7.38
CA ARG A 28 3.15 -0.03 7.91
C ARG A 28 3.63 1.40 7.91
N PHE A 29 3.08 2.17 7.01
CA PHE A 29 3.25 3.61 6.96
C PHE A 29 2.14 4.25 7.79
N LEU A 30 2.50 4.99 8.82
CA LEU A 30 1.55 5.59 9.76
C LEU A 30 1.87 7.07 10.00
N GLY A 31 0.83 7.84 10.25
CA GLY A 31 0.92 9.27 10.55
C GLY A 31 0.94 10.16 9.32
N ASN A 32 1.04 11.47 9.55
CA ASN A 32 1.14 12.47 8.51
C ASN A 32 2.40 13.33 8.71
N ILE A 33 3.03 13.74 7.62
CA ILE A 33 4.30 14.50 7.66
C ILE A 33 4.30 15.49 6.49
N GLU A 34 4.50 16.76 6.83
CA GLU A 34 4.64 17.81 5.82
C GLU A 34 6.05 17.83 5.22
N ALA A 35 6.13 18.13 3.93
CA ALA A 35 7.39 18.29 3.23
C ALA A 35 7.28 19.38 2.16
N LYS A 36 8.43 19.90 1.73
CA LYS A 36 8.50 20.89 0.65
C LYS A 36 8.99 20.24 -0.64
N ILE A 37 8.40 20.66 -1.75
CA ILE A 37 8.78 20.26 -3.09
C ILE A 37 9.63 21.39 -3.70
N ASP A 38 10.77 21.05 -4.29
CA ASP A 38 11.59 22.03 -4.99
C ASP A 38 11.06 22.32 -6.41
N ALA A 39 11.61 23.37 -7.05
CA ALA A 39 11.20 23.79 -8.39
C ALA A 39 11.37 22.72 -9.48
N LYS A 40 12.17 21.68 -9.21
CA LYS A 40 12.37 20.54 -10.12
C LYS A 40 11.38 19.39 -9.87
N GLY A 41 10.55 19.48 -8.83
CA GLY A 41 9.60 18.42 -8.43
C GLY A 41 10.23 17.38 -7.50
N ARG A 42 11.37 17.69 -6.85
CA ARG A 42 11.99 16.76 -5.90
C ARG A 42 11.46 17.01 -4.50
N VAL A 43 11.18 15.94 -3.78
CA VAL A 43 10.69 15.96 -2.40
C VAL A 43 11.42 14.91 -1.57
N PHE A 44 11.77 15.23 -0.33
CA PHE A 44 12.31 14.25 0.60
C PHE A 44 11.19 13.31 1.07
N LEU A 45 11.37 12.02 0.86
CA LEU A 45 10.51 11.05 1.50
C LEU A 45 10.80 11.05 3.02
N PRO A 46 9.78 11.13 3.89
CA PRO A 46 9.97 11.14 5.34
C PRO A 46 10.89 10.02 5.83
N ALA A 47 11.80 10.33 6.76
CA ALA A 47 12.79 9.37 7.25
C ALA A 47 12.16 8.12 7.88
N THR A 48 11.00 8.26 8.51
CA THR A 48 10.21 7.14 9.06
C THR A 48 9.76 6.19 7.96
N PHE A 49 9.25 6.71 6.85
CA PHE A 49 8.79 5.91 5.72
C PHE A 49 9.96 5.25 4.98
N ARG A 50 11.09 5.96 4.83
CA ARG A 50 12.31 5.36 4.25
C ARG A 50 12.82 4.16 5.05
N LYS A 51 12.76 4.23 6.39
CA LYS A 51 13.14 3.10 7.25
C LYS A 51 12.25 1.88 7.06
N VAL A 52 10.94 2.09 6.86
CA VAL A 52 9.99 1.00 6.58
C VAL A 52 10.33 0.33 5.25
N LEU A 53 10.55 1.12 4.18
CA LEU A 53 10.96 0.58 2.87
C LEU A 53 12.27 -0.20 2.95
N GLN A 54 13.30 0.35 3.60
CA GLN A 54 14.58 -0.31 3.77
C GLN A 54 14.47 -1.63 4.55
N ALA A 55 13.66 -1.65 5.61
CA ALA A 55 13.43 -2.87 6.40
C ALA A 55 12.72 -3.96 5.60
N ALA A 56 11.88 -3.57 4.64
CA ALA A 56 11.18 -4.47 3.74
C ALA A 56 11.99 -4.85 2.48
N GLY A 57 13.13 -4.20 2.24
CA GLY A 57 13.94 -4.41 1.04
C GLY A 57 13.34 -3.81 -0.23
N GLU A 58 12.47 -2.79 -0.08
CA GLU A 58 11.86 -2.08 -1.20
C GLU A 58 12.78 -0.97 -1.71
N GLU A 59 13.10 -1.01 -2.99
CA GLU A 59 13.98 -0.03 -3.64
C GLU A 59 13.21 0.94 -4.55
N SER A 60 12.01 0.53 -4.99
CA SER A 60 11.19 1.25 -5.95
C SER A 60 9.79 1.52 -5.40
N LEU A 61 9.21 2.62 -5.86
CA LEU A 61 7.83 3.01 -5.57
C LEU A 61 7.07 3.24 -6.88
N VAL A 62 5.86 2.75 -6.96
CA VAL A 62 4.95 3.05 -8.06
C VAL A 62 4.07 4.22 -7.69
N LEU A 63 4.18 5.30 -8.44
CA LEU A 63 3.36 6.51 -8.30
C LEU A 63 2.15 6.44 -9.23
N ARG A 64 0.98 6.78 -8.72
CA ARG A 64 -0.21 7.05 -9.54
C ARG A 64 -1.09 8.12 -8.91
N LYS A 65 -1.99 8.70 -9.74
CA LYS A 65 -3.12 9.50 -9.25
C LYS A 65 -4.14 8.56 -8.58
N ASP A 66 -4.60 8.90 -7.38
CA ASP A 66 -5.66 8.14 -6.74
C ASP A 66 -6.96 8.14 -7.57
N VAL A 67 -7.71 7.04 -7.53
CA VAL A 67 -8.93 6.86 -8.33
C VAL A 67 -10.09 7.69 -7.79
N PHE A 68 -10.15 7.86 -6.48
CA PHE A 68 -11.30 8.44 -5.77
C PHE A 68 -11.01 9.84 -5.24
N GLN A 69 -9.74 10.13 -4.91
CA GLN A 69 -9.33 11.35 -4.22
C GLN A 69 -8.40 12.22 -5.06
N SER A 70 -8.32 13.50 -4.73
CA SER A 70 -7.39 14.44 -5.39
C SER A 70 -5.99 14.38 -4.79
N CYS A 71 -5.44 13.19 -4.64
CA CYS A 71 -4.09 12.95 -4.15
C CYS A 71 -3.30 12.03 -5.08
N LEU A 72 -2.02 11.86 -4.79
CA LEU A 72 -1.17 10.87 -5.42
C LEU A 72 -0.92 9.74 -4.42
N THR A 73 -0.84 8.51 -4.90
CA THR A 73 -0.51 7.36 -4.07
C THR A 73 0.81 6.75 -4.50
N LEU A 74 1.69 6.51 -3.54
CA LEU A 74 2.94 5.78 -3.68
C LEU A 74 2.74 4.37 -3.13
N TYR A 75 2.95 3.40 -3.97
CA TYR A 75 2.90 1.98 -3.64
C TYR A 75 4.33 1.44 -3.61
N PRO A 76 4.79 0.75 -2.56
CA PRO A 76 5.93 -0.15 -2.70
C PRO A 76 5.71 -1.10 -3.88
N GLU A 77 6.77 -1.45 -4.61
CA GLU A 77 6.63 -2.22 -5.85
C GLU A 77 5.97 -3.59 -5.60
N SER A 78 6.28 -4.24 -4.48
CA SER A 78 5.65 -5.50 -4.09
C SER A 78 4.14 -5.37 -3.84
N VAL A 79 3.71 -4.30 -3.16
CA VAL A 79 2.29 -3.99 -2.90
C VAL A 79 1.55 -3.70 -4.20
N TRP A 80 2.16 -2.91 -5.09
CA TRP A 80 1.59 -2.63 -6.42
C TRP A 80 1.37 -3.91 -7.22
N ASN A 81 2.36 -4.78 -7.26
CA ASN A 81 2.28 -6.04 -7.98
C ASN A 81 1.15 -6.95 -7.42
N ALA A 82 1.03 -7.06 -6.10
CA ALA A 82 -0.05 -7.82 -5.46
C ALA A 82 -1.45 -7.24 -5.78
N GLN A 83 -1.58 -5.92 -5.77
CA GLN A 83 -2.83 -5.23 -6.14
C GLN A 83 -3.17 -5.44 -7.63
N LEU A 84 -2.16 -5.34 -8.49
CA LEU A 84 -2.33 -5.55 -9.93
C LEU A 84 -2.77 -6.98 -10.25
N ASP A 85 -2.15 -7.97 -9.60
CA ASP A 85 -2.54 -9.37 -9.73
C ASP A 85 -3.97 -9.62 -9.24
N THR A 86 -4.35 -8.98 -8.15
CA THR A 86 -5.71 -9.06 -7.60
C THR A 86 -6.73 -8.49 -8.58
N LEU A 87 -6.47 -7.31 -9.13
CA LEU A 87 -7.31 -6.72 -10.17
C LEU A 87 -7.37 -7.61 -11.41
N ARG A 88 -6.21 -8.12 -11.84
CA ARG A 88 -6.11 -8.97 -13.03
C ARG A 88 -6.92 -10.25 -12.91
N ARG A 89 -6.96 -10.88 -11.76
CA ARG A 89 -7.77 -12.08 -11.50
C ARG A 89 -9.28 -11.84 -11.56
N ARG A 90 -9.73 -10.60 -11.29
CA ARG A 90 -11.15 -10.22 -11.31
C ARG A 90 -11.66 -9.82 -12.67
N LEU A 91 -10.77 -9.59 -13.64
CA LEU A 91 -11.12 -9.07 -14.97
C LEU A 91 -10.92 -10.13 -16.05
N SER A 92 -11.92 -10.27 -16.95
CA SER A 92 -11.83 -11.13 -18.10
C SER A 92 -11.00 -10.49 -19.23
N ARG A 93 -10.11 -11.27 -19.83
CA ARG A 93 -9.36 -10.86 -21.03
C ARG A 93 -10.24 -10.75 -22.29
N TRP A 94 -11.41 -11.37 -22.25
CA TRP A 94 -12.35 -11.45 -23.38
C TRP A 94 -13.49 -10.44 -23.28
N ASN A 95 -13.54 -9.62 -22.21
CA ASN A 95 -14.51 -8.55 -22.04
C ASN A 95 -13.88 -7.20 -22.39
N ALA A 96 -14.36 -6.54 -23.44
CA ALA A 96 -13.80 -5.27 -23.93
C ALA A 96 -13.87 -4.15 -22.87
N GLN A 97 -14.96 -4.05 -22.11
CA GLN A 97 -15.14 -3.05 -21.05
C GLN A 97 -14.13 -3.26 -19.91
N GLU A 98 -13.94 -4.50 -19.48
CA GLU A 98 -12.98 -4.84 -18.45
C GLU A 98 -11.53 -4.62 -18.88
N GLN A 99 -11.24 -4.83 -20.19
CA GLN A 99 -9.94 -4.48 -20.75
C GLN A 99 -9.69 -2.96 -20.78
N LEU A 100 -10.73 -2.14 -20.98
CA LEU A 100 -10.60 -0.68 -20.85
C LEU A 100 -10.29 -0.26 -19.42
N ILE A 101 -10.99 -0.84 -18.44
CA ILE A 101 -10.74 -0.58 -17.01
C ILE A 101 -9.29 -0.94 -16.66
N PHE A 102 -8.82 -2.12 -17.05
CA PHE A 102 -7.47 -2.55 -16.78
C PHE A 102 -6.42 -1.63 -17.45
N ARG A 103 -6.64 -1.27 -18.71
CA ARG A 103 -5.76 -0.34 -19.44
C ARG A 103 -5.68 1.01 -18.76
N GLN A 104 -6.82 1.59 -18.37
CA GLN A 104 -6.87 2.85 -17.63
C GLN A 104 -6.12 2.74 -16.28
N PHE A 105 -6.24 1.60 -15.59
CA PHE A 105 -5.58 1.38 -14.32
C PHE A 105 -4.06 1.36 -14.42
N VAL A 106 -3.50 0.74 -15.50
CA VAL A 106 -2.04 0.55 -15.64
C VAL A 106 -1.35 1.61 -16.50
N SER A 107 -2.10 2.44 -17.25
CA SER A 107 -1.51 3.37 -18.20
C SER A 107 -0.93 4.64 -17.59
N ASP A 108 -1.43 5.02 -16.41
CA ASP A 108 -1.05 6.26 -15.76
C ASP A 108 -0.34 5.98 -14.42
N VAL A 109 0.82 5.34 -14.55
CA VAL A 109 1.71 5.02 -13.43
C VAL A 109 3.14 5.43 -13.78
N GLU A 110 3.95 5.67 -12.76
CA GLU A 110 5.38 5.99 -12.89
C GLU A 110 6.18 5.21 -11.85
N LEU A 111 7.24 4.56 -12.27
CA LEU A 111 8.17 3.91 -11.36
C LEU A 111 9.19 4.94 -10.87
N LEU A 112 9.29 5.11 -9.56
CA LEU A 112 10.17 6.05 -8.91
C LEU A 112 11.20 5.33 -8.05
N SER A 113 12.41 5.87 -8.01
CA SER A 113 13.47 5.45 -7.09
C SER A 113 13.90 6.62 -6.22
N LEU A 114 14.37 6.34 -5.02
CA LEU A 114 14.98 7.33 -4.16
C LEU A 114 16.37 7.69 -4.69
N ASP A 115 16.70 8.98 -4.73
CA ASP A 115 18.06 9.40 -4.98
C ASP A 115 18.98 9.13 -3.76
N ALA A 116 20.29 9.35 -3.91
CA ALA A 116 21.27 9.13 -2.84
C ALA A 116 20.99 9.96 -1.56
N ASN A 117 20.20 11.02 -1.65
CA ASN A 117 19.81 11.86 -0.52
C ASN A 117 18.44 11.46 0.07
N GLY A 118 17.77 10.45 -0.47
CA GLY A 118 16.43 10.01 -0.03
C GLY A 118 15.30 10.89 -0.55
N ARG A 119 15.46 11.47 -1.75
CA ARG A 119 14.41 12.26 -2.42
C ARG A 119 13.80 11.48 -3.57
N LEU A 120 12.50 11.72 -3.80
CA LEU A 120 11.77 11.32 -4.98
C LEU A 120 11.69 12.48 -5.98
N LEU A 121 11.78 12.19 -7.26
CA LEU A 121 11.47 13.13 -8.32
C LEU A 121 10.06 12.86 -8.82
N ILE A 122 9.11 13.71 -8.46
CA ILE A 122 7.72 13.60 -8.89
C ILE A 122 7.55 14.34 -10.22
N PRO A 123 7.13 13.66 -11.30
CA PRO A 123 6.90 14.32 -12.57
C PRO A 123 5.84 15.42 -12.46
N LYS A 124 6.08 16.56 -13.07
CA LYS A 124 5.21 17.75 -12.95
C LYS A 124 3.74 17.49 -13.36
N ARG A 125 3.49 16.52 -14.25
CA ARG A 125 2.13 16.12 -14.63
C ARG A 125 1.33 15.62 -13.44
N TYR A 126 1.94 14.80 -12.57
CA TYR A 126 1.27 14.27 -11.37
C TYR A 126 1.02 15.36 -10.33
N LEU A 127 2.01 16.22 -10.09
CA LEU A 127 1.83 17.37 -9.20
C LEU A 127 0.62 18.22 -9.58
N LYS A 128 0.47 18.50 -10.90
CA LYS A 128 -0.70 19.21 -11.42
C LYS A 128 -2.01 18.45 -11.21
N MET A 129 -2.02 17.13 -11.40
CA MET A 129 -3.23 16.29 -11.20
C MET A 129 -3.72 16.31 -9.76
N ALA A 130 -2.84 16.51 -8.79
CA ALA A 130 -3.15 16.56 -7.37
C ALA A 130 -3.15 17.99 -6.78
N ASN A 131 -3.01 19.02 -7.62
CA ASN A 131 -2.91 20.44 -7.22
C ASN A 131 -1.80 20.70 -6.20
N ILE A 132 -0.70 19.96 -6.29
CA ILE A 132 0.46 20.09 -5.40
C ILE A 132 1.45 21.07 -6.03
N GLU A 133 1.77 22.17 -5.33
CA GLU A 133 2.70 23.20 -5.82
C GLU A 133 4.02 23.17 -5.06
N GLN A 134 4.08 23.68 -3.84
CA GLN A 134 5.31 23.86 -3.05
C GLN A 134 5.35 23.01 -1.78
N ALA A 135 4.18 22.70 -1.23
CA ALA A 135 4.03 21.93 0.00
C ALA A 135 3.19 20.68 -0.25
N VAL A 136 3.57 19.61 0.38
CA VAL A 136 2.87 18.33 0.30
C VAL A 136 2.76 17.75 1.70
N LYS A 137 1.65 17.09 2.00
CA LYS A 137 1.47 16.28 3.18
C LYS A 137 1.50 14.81 2.77
N PHE A 138 2.46 14.07 3.31
CA PHE A 138 2.50 12.62 3.23
C PHE A 138 1.63 12.02 4.32
N ILE A 139 0.76 11.08 3.96
CA ILE A 139 -0.09 10.34 4.89
C ILE A 139 0.20 8.85 4.70
N GLY A 140 0.57 8.18 5.79
CA GLY A 140 0.75 6.73 5.79
C GLY A 140 -0.61 6.02 5.84
N MET A 141 -0.86 5.17 4.85
CA MET A 141 -2.10 4.40 4.67
C MET A 141 -1.82 2.90 4.74
N ASP A 142 -1.27 2.45 5.88
CA ASP A 142 -0.84 1.07 6.13
C ASP A 142 0.27 0.63 5.16
N ASP A 143 -0.02 -0.03 4.07
CA ASP A 143 0.94 -0.53 3.07
C ASP A 143 1.26 0.46 1.94
N THR A 144 0.63 1.62 1.93
CA THR A 144 0.79 2.68 0.93
C THR A 144 1.03 4.04 1.56
N ILE A 145 1.45 5.01 0.75
CA ILE A 145 1.67 6.40 1.17
C ILE A 145 0.90 7.32 0.24
N GLU A 146 0.08 8.19 0.79
CA GLU A 146 -0.58 9.24 0.03
C GLU A 146 0.18 10.56 0.09
N MET A 147 0.11 11.32 -1.00
CA MET A 147 0.66 12.67 -1.13
C MET A 147 -0.47 13.63 -1.45
N TRP A 148 -0.75 14.53 -0.54
CA TRP A 148 -1.81 15.51 -0.62
C TRP A 148 -1.28 16.93 -0.78
N CYS A 149 -2.07 17.80 -1.44
CA CYS A 149 -1.86 19.23 -1.32
C CYS A 149 -2.05 19.65 0.15
N ASN A 150 -1.14 20.46 0.66
CA ASN A 150 -1.17 20.85 2.09
C ASN A 150 -2.48 21.56 2.46
N ASP A 151 -2.98 22.42 1.60
CA ASP A 151 -4.16 23.22 1.84
C ASP A 151 -5.45 22.41 2.04
N VAL A 152 -5.53 21.23 1.40
CA VAL A 152 -6.70 20.32 1.50
C VAL A 152 -6.76 19.58 2.83
N THR A 153 -5.64 19.47 3.54
CA THR A 153 -5.50 18.64 4.74
C THR A 153 -5.40 19.46 6.04
N GLU A 154 -5.75 20.75 6.02
CA GLU A 154 -5.82 21.59 7.21
C GLU A 154 -7.00 21.18 8.11
N GLU A 155 -8.09 20.70 7.52
CA GLU A 155 -9.25 20.16 8.24
C GLU A 155 -9.23 18.62 8.28
N PRO A 156 -9.87 18.00 9.27
CA PRO A 156 -10.01 16.55 9.32
C PRO A 156 -10.86 16.03 8.15
N PHE A 157 -10.52 14.88 7.59
CA PHE A 157 -11.26 14.22 6.49
C PHE A 157 -12.72 13.91 6.86
N MET A 158 -13.01 13.74 8.14
CA MET A 158 -14.33 13.50 8.69
C MET A 158 -14.44 14.16 10.06
N GLN A 159 -15.60 14.72 10.40
CA GLN A 159 -15.82 15.31 11.72
C GLN A 159 -15.71 14.24 12.82
N PRO A 160 -15.16 14.56 14.01
CA PRO A 160 -14.86 13.57 15.05
C PRO A 160 -16.06 12.70 15.46
N GLU A 161 -17.26 13.29 15.55
CA GLU A 161 -18.47 12.59 15.92
C GLU A 161 -18.93 11.60 14.84
N GLU A 162 -18.79 11.98 13.56
CA GLU A 162 -19.14 11.14 12.42
C GLU A 162 -18.14 9.99 12.30
N PHE A 163 -16.85 10.30 12.46
CA PHE A 163 -15.79 9.29 12.45
C PHE A 163 -15.99 8.23 13.55
N GLY A 164 -16.30 8.67 14.79
CA GLY A 164 -16.56 7.78 15.91
C GLY A 164 -17.72 6.82 15.66
N LYS A 165 -18.83 7.34 15.12
CA LYS A 165 -20.02 6.54 14.77
C LYS A 165 -19.71 5.53 13.65
N ALA A 166 -19.07 5.98 12.57
CA ALA A 166 -18.73 5.14 11.44
C ALA A 166 -17.76 4.01 11.85
N LEU A 167 -16.75 4.32 12.65
CA LEU A 167 -15.80 3.33 13.15
C LEU A 167 -16.49 2.29 14.05
N GLN A 168 -17.35 2.73 14.96
CA GLN A 168 -18.12 1.82 15.82
C GLN A 168 -19.02 0.88 15.02
N GLU A 169 -19.68 1.40 13.98
CA GLU A 169 -20.53 0.58 13.10
C GLU A 169 -19.73 -0.49 12.34
N ILE A 170 -18.57 -0.13 11.80
CA ILE A 170 -17.70 -1.09 11.10
C ILE A 170 -17.19 -2.17 12.05
N MET A 171 -16.70 -1.77 13.22
CA MET A 171 -16.14 -2.71 14.19
C MET A 171 -17.21 -3.64 14.81
N SER A 172 -18.46 -3.19 14.93
CA SER A 172 -19.54 -4.02 15.43
C SER A 172 -20.00 -5.09 14.44
N LYS A 173 -19.93 -4.80 13.11
CA LYS A 173 -20.25 -5.78 12.06
C LYS A 173 -19.24 -6.94 11.96
N GLY A 174 -18.01 -6.75 12.45
CA GLY A 174 -16.95 -7.78 12.48
C GLY A 174 -17.04 -8.76 13.67
N SER A 175 -17.99 -8.59 14.59
CA SER A 175 -18.12 -9.37 15.82
C SER A 175 -19.22 -10.44 15.77
N GLU A 176 -19.76 -10.82 14.62
CA GLU A 176 -20.65 -11.98 14.56
C GLU A 176 -19.84 -13.26 14.82
N PRO A 177 -20.14 -14.01 15.91
CA PRO A 177 -19.48 -15.27 16.16
C PRO A 177 -19.84 -16.25 15.05
N THR A 178 -18.85 -16.83 14.40
CA THR A 178 -19.00 -18.02 13.56
C THR A 178 -19.79 -19.05 14.37
N LYS A 179 -21.05 -19.31 14.00
CA LYS A 179 -21.80 -20.43 14.54
C LYS A 179 -21.06 -21.68 14.09
N GLU A 180 -20.37 -22.31 15.02
CA GLU A 180 -19.97 -23.71 14.86
C GLU A 180 -21.25 -24.50 14.68
N THR A 181 -21.47 -25.05 13.51
CA THR A 181 -22.48 -26.08 13.22
C THR A 181 -21.97 -27.37 13.83
N GLU A 182 -22.68 -27.86 14.85
CA GLU A 182 -22.62 -29.23 15.36
C GLU A 182 -22.93 -30.25 14.24
#